data_5bf450756b789e3471ed3739e60ff7ee
#
_entry.id   5bf450756b789e3471ed3739e60ff7ee
#
_cell.length_a   1.000
_cell.length_b   1.000
_cell.length_c   1.000
_cell.angle_alpha   90.00
_cell.angle_beta   90.00
_cell.angle_gamma   90.00
#
_symmetry.space_group_name_H-M   'P 1'
#
loop_
_entity.id
_entity.type
_entity.pdbx_description
1 polymer ?
#
loop_
_entity_poly.entity_id
_entity_poly.type
_entity_poly.pdbx_seq_one_letter_code
_entity_poly.pdbx_strand_id
1 'polypeptide(L)'
;VSINGAWTAVVAHVPTILVIWLVSIAIAFIAYIFSTLTLGIFSAALYDYESGPVIAILISQVSSLPFNIVTQLLSVLFAAVPALYYAFGDVVTPGAAFGALFSRPMRYIGAGILFFIAALIGTIFCIIPGIAVGLTYPVFVNKIFTTDMPIMDAFSSSFSALYKSEAGWSFVGIQILAFICVLLTTICTCGLGALIAVPIGTFYIQHAAYNKGVVS
;
A
#
# COMPACT_ATOMS: atom_id res chain seq x y z
N VAL A 1 11.31 19.43 -7.55
CA VAL A 1 11.32 17.95 -7.24
C VAL A 1 12.34 17.32 -8.17
N SER A 2 13.43 16.77 -7.65
CA SER A 2 14.44 16.13 -8.48
C SER A 2 14.31 14.60 -8.45
N ILE A 3 14.30 13.99 -9.63
CA ILE A 3 14.32 12.53 -9.77
C ILE A 3 15.60 11.95 -9.14
N ASN A 4 16.72 12.67 -9.24
CA ASN A 4 17.99 12.24 -8.63
C ASN A 4 17.89 12.09 -7.10
N GLY A 5 17.20 13.00 -6.40
CA GLY A 5 17.00 12.87 -4.96
C GLY A 5 16.17 11.65 -4.57
N ALA A 6 15.11 11.37 -5.31
CA ALA A 6 14.31 10.16 -5.10
C ALA A 6 15.11 8.88 -5.40
N TRP A 7 15.93 8.88 -6.48
CA TRP A 7 16.80 7.77 -6.83
C TRP A 7 17.84 7.47 -5.73
N THR A 8 18.54 8.51 -5.26
CA THR A 8 19.51 8.35 -4.17
C THR A 8 18.86 7.78 -2.91
N ALA A 9 17.64 8.25 -2.57
CA ALA A 9 16.90 7.73 -1.45
C ALA A 9 16.53 6.26 -1.64
N VAL A 10 16.05 5.85 -2.84
CA VAL A 10 15.76 4.45 -3.15
C VAL A 10 17.00 3.58 -3.00
N VAL A 11 18.15 4.01 -3.55
CA VAL A 11 19.40 3.24 -3.47
C VAL A 11 19.82 3.03 -2.01
N ALA A 12 19.68 4.05 -1.16
CA ALA A 12 19.97 3.93 0.28
C ALA A 12 19.03 2.93 0.98
N HIS A 13 17.80 2.73 0.48
CA HIS A 13 16.81 1.84 1.06
C HIS A 13 16.69 0.48 0.35
N VAL A 14 17.54 0.17 -0.63
CA VAL A 14 17.53 -1.12 -1.34
C VAL A 14 17.47 -2.32 -0.39
N PRO A 15 18.28 -2.39 0.69
CA PRO A 15 18.20 -3.52 1.62
C PRO A 15 16.80 -3.66 2.26
N THR A 16 16.19 -2.54 2.66
CA THR A 16 14.85 -2.53 3.28
C THR A 16 13.78 -2.93 2.27
N ILE A 17 13.84 -2.40 1.06
CA ILE A 17 12.92 -2.74 -0.04
C ILE A 17 13.00 -4.22 -0.37
N LEU A 18 14.21 -4.77 -0.49
CA LEU A 18 14.43 -6.19 -0.78
C LEU A 18 13.88 -7.10 0.33
N VAL A 19 14.11 -6.74 1.60
CA VAL A 19 13.56 -7.53 2.72
C VAL A 19 12.04 -7.49 2.72
N ILE A 20 11.41 -6.34 2.49
CA ILE A 20 9.96 -6.23 2.39
C ILE A 20 9.43 -7.09 1.23
N TRP A 21 10.07 -7.06 0.05
CA TRP A 21 9.72 -7.90 -1.09
C TRP A 21 9.84 -9.40 -0.75
N LEU A 22 10.96 -9.82 -0.19
CA LEU A 22 11.21 -11.23 0.13
C LEU A 22 10.19 -11.75 1.16
N VAL A 23 9.92 -10.99 2.21
CA VAL A 23 8.94 -11.36 3.22
C VAL A 23 7.53 -11.41 2.61
N SER A 24 7.18 -10.44 1.76
CA SER A 24 5.88 -10.43 1.08
C SER A 24 5.70 -11.64 0.16
N ILE A 25 6.72 -11.99 -0.62
CA ILE A 25 6.71 -13.18 -1.48
C ILE A 25 6.60 -14.46 -0.65
N ALA A 26 7.35 -14.57 0.45
CA ALA A 26 7.30 -15.74 1.32
C ALA A 26 5.90 -15.94 1.92
N ILE A 27 5.28 -14.88 2.42
CA ILE A 27 3.92 -14.94 2.98
C ILE A 27 2.89 -15.25 1.90
N ALA A 28 3.00 -14.65 0.71
CA ALA A 28 2.11 -14.95 -0.41
C ALA A 28 2.22 -16.41 -0.85
N PHE A 29 3.43 -16.97 -0.85
CA PHE A 29 3.67 -18.39 -1.17
C PHE A 29 3.06 -19.32 -0.11
N ILE A 30 3.23 -19.02 1.18
CA ILE A 30 2.60 -19.76 2.28
C ILE A 30 1.08 -19.70 2.16
N ALA A 31 0.52 -18.49 1.90
CA ALA A 31 -0.90 -18.30 1.69
C ALA A 31 -1.45 -19.12 0.53
N TYR A 32 -0.71 -19.16 -0.58
CA TYR A 32 -1.07 -19.97 -1.76
C TYR A 32 -1.12 -21.45 -1.45
N ILE A 33 -0.08 -22.00 -0.81
CA ILE A 33 -0.04 -23.41 -0.40
C ILE A 33 -1.21 -23.72 0.53
N PHE A 34 -1.40 -22.88 1.56
CA PHE A 34 -2.46 -23.09 2.54
C PHE A 34 -3.86 -23.04 1.90
N SER A 35 -4.11 -22.07 1.03
CA SER A 35 -5.37 -21.96 0.29
C SER A 35 -5.63 -23.18 -0.61
N THR A 36 -4.60 -23.63 -1.33
CA THR A 36 -4.70 -24.79 -2.24
C THR A 36 -4.97 -26.08 -1.47
N LEU A 37 -4.28 -26.31 -0.35
CA LEU A 37 -4.51 -27.47 0.51
C LEU A 37 -5.92 -27.44 1.11
N THR A 38 -6.35 -26.30 1.62
CA THR A 38 -7.69 -26.14 2.19
C THR A 38 -8.76 -26.41 1.12
N LEU A 39 -8.60 -25.84 -0.07
CA LEU A 39 -9.51 -26.06 -1.19
C LEU A 39 -9.57 -27.54 -1.56
N GLY A 40 -8.43 -28.21 -1.69
CA GLY A 40 -8.36 -29.65 -2.02
C GLY A 40 -9.06 -30.53 -0.99
N ILE A 41 -8.76 -30.32 0.30
CA ILE A 41 -9.36 -31.09 1.40
C ILE A 41 -10.88 -30.92 1.42
N PHE A 42 -11.39 -29.69 1.36
CA PHE A 42 -12.81 -29.43 1.44
C PHE A 42 -13.54 -29.79 0.15
N SER A 43 -12.91 -29.66 -1.02
CA SER A 43 -13.50 -30.17 -2.27
C SER A 43 -13.68 -31.70 -2.26
N ALA A 44 -12.71 -32.43 -1.69
CA ALA A 44 -12.83 -33.87 -1.55
C ALA A 44 -13.88 -34.26 -0.49
N ALA A 45 -13.91 -33.57 0.65
CA ALA A 45 -14.85 -33.84 1.73
C ALA A 45 -16.32 -33.51 1.38
N LEU A 46 -16.53 -32.55 0.48
CA LEU A 46 -17.85 -32.07 0.09
C LEU A 46 -18.24 -32.50 -1.33
N TYR A 47 -17.56 -33.49 -1.88
CA TYR A 47 -17.75 -33.92 -3.27
C TYR A 47 -19.20 -34.38 -3.56
N ASP A 48 -19.85 -35.06 -2.62
CA ASP A 48 -21.21 -35.61 -2.76
C ASP A 48 -22.32 -34.56 -2.61
N TYR A 49 -21.98 -33.31 -2.26
CA TYR A 49 -22.96 -32.25 -2.08
C TYR A 49 -23.00 -31.33 -3.31
N GLU A 50 -24.20 -30.99 -3.79
CA GLU A 50 -24.39 -30.11 -4.95
C GLU A 50 -23.74 -28.74 -4.77
N SER A 51 -23.80 -28.17 -3.56
CA SER A 51 -23.15 -26.89 -3.20
C SER A 51 -21.71 -27.04 -2.74
N GLY A 52 -21.16 -28.28 -2.69
CA GLY A 52 -19.84 -28.59 -2.15
C GLY A 52 -18.70 -27.74 -2.71
N PRO A 53 -18.57 -27.57 -4.04
CA PRO A 53 -17.52 -26.76 -4.63
C PRO A 53 -17.55 -25.29 -4.20
N VAL A 54 -18.74 -24.70 -4.09
CA VAL A 54 -18.91 -23.31 -3.66
C VAL A 54 -18.50 -23.14 -2.19
N ILE A 55 -18.93 -24.07 -1.33
CA ILE A 55 -18.58 -24.05 0.09
C ILE A 55 -17.06 -24.24 0.27
N ALA A 56 -16.42 -25.15 -0.47
CA ALA A 56 -14.98 -25.36 -0.42
C ALA A 56 -14.19 -24.08 -0.81
N ILE A 57 -14.63 -23.37 -1.85
CA ILE A 57 -14.05 -22.08 -2.25
C ILE A 57 -14.21 -21.04 -1.13
N LEU A 58 -15.40 -20.91 -0.55
CA LEU A 58 -15.64 -19.95 0.54
C LEU A 58 -14.75 -20.24 1.76
N ILE A 59 -14.64 -21.52 2.17
CA ILE A 59 -13.78 -21.91 3.28
C ILE A 59 -12.31 -21.59 2.96
N SER A 60 -11.85 -21.88 1.75
CA SER A 60 -10.49 -21.55 1.29
C SER A 60 -10.22 -20.05 1.35
N GLN A 61 -11.15 -19.20 0.91
CA GLN A 61 -11.04 -17.75 0.97
C GLN A 61 -11.00 -17.22 2.41
N VAL A 62 -11.91 -17.70 3.27
CA VAL A 62 -11.95 -17.29 4.67
C VAL A 62 -10.67 -17.72 5.41
N SER A 63 -10.18 -18.93 5.18
CA SER A 63 -8.97 -19.43 5.82
C SER A 63 -7.70 -18.70 5.38
N SER A 64 -7.69 -18.10 4.18
CA SER A 64 -6.57 -17.29 3.70
C SER A 64 -6.59 -15.81 4.20
N LEU A 65 -7.68 -15.36 4.83
CA LEU A 65 -7.79 -13.96 5.32
C LEU A 65 -6.64 -13.50 6.21
N PRO A 66 -6.13 -14.28 7.20
CA PRO A 66 -5.00 -13.82 8.01
C PRO A 66 -3.76 -13.50 7.19
N PHE A 67 -3.44 -14.32 6.19
CA PHE A 67 -2.32 -14.08 5.29
C PHE A 67 -2.52 -12.85 4.41
N ASN A 68 -3.74 -12.67 3.90
CA ASN A 68 -4.09 -11.50 3.10
C ASN A 68 -3.95 -10.21 3.91
N ILE A 69 -4.39 -10.19 5.18
CA ILE A 69 -4.22 -9.04 6.07
C ILE A 69 -2.72 -8.73 6.27
N VAL A 70 -1.90 -9.74 6.54
CA VAL A 70 -0.46 -9.52 6.71
C VAL A 70 0.19 -9.01 5.42
N THR A 71 -0.18 -9.55 4.27
CA THR A 71 0.32 -9.09 2.96
C THR A 71 -0.06 -7.62 2.70
N GLN A 72 -1.30 -7.24 3.03
CA GLN A 72 -1.75 -5.84 2.92
C GLN A 72 -0.96 -4.92 3.87
N LEU A 73 -0.72 -5.33 5.11
CA LEU A 73 0.10 -4.56 6.05
C LEU A 73 1.54 -4.39 5.53
N LEU A 74 2.13 -5.42 4.93
CA LEU A 74 3.46 -5.32 4.33
C LEU A 74 3.47 -4.39 3.12
N SER A 75 2.42 -4.41 2.30
CA SER A 75 2.34 -3.52 1.13
C SER A 75 2.31 -2.04 1.51
N VAL A 76 1.74 -1.71 2.67
CA VAL A 76 1.73 -0.33 3.19
C VAL A 76 3.15 0.16 3.51
N LEU A 77 4.09 -0.74 3.84
CA LEU A 77 5.49 -0.36 4.12
C LEU A 77 6.18 0.29 2.90
N PHE A 78 5.80 -0.06 1.66
CA PHE A 78 6.34 0.61 0.48
C PHE A 78 6.00 2.10 0.41
N ALA A 79 4.89 2.52 1.02
CA ALA A 79 4.54 3.93 1.14
C ALA A 79 5.02 4.54 2.48
N ALA A 80 5.09 3.73 3.55
CA ALA A 80 5.51 4.16 4.87
C ALA A 80 7.03 4.41 4.98
N VAL A 81 7.86 3.56 4.35
CA VAL A 81 9.33 3.72 4.37
C VAL A 81 9.76 5.09 3.82
N PRO A 82 9.33 5.52 2.61
CA PRO A 82 9.66 6.87 2.16
C PRO A 82 9.03 7.96 3.03
N ALA A 83 7.83 7.76 3.58
CA ALA A 83 7.22 8.73 4.49
C ALA A 83 8.06 8.93 5.75
N LEU A 84 8.51 7.85 6.39
CA LEU A 84 9.39 7.89 7.55
C LEU A 84 10.75 8.53 7.22
N TYR A 85 11.34 8.18 6.09
CA TYR A 85 12.60 8.76 5.64
C TYR A 85 12.52 10.28 5.49
N TYR A 86 11.52 10.78 4.79
CA TYR A 86 11.39 12.23 4.59
C TYR A 86 10.94 12.98 5.84
N ALA A 87 10.23 12.32 6.78
CA ALA A 87 9.84 12.93 8.04
C ALA A 87 11.00 13.06 9.03
N PHE A 88 11.85 12.03 9.13
CA PHE A 88 12.88 11.96 10.16
C PHE A 88 14.30 12.17 9.64
N GLY A 89 14.53 12.10 8.32
CA GLY A 89 15.82 12.32 7.67
C GLY A 89 16.78 11.14 7.72
N ASP A 90 16.48 10.08 8.46
CA ASP A 90 17.32 8.92 8.64
C ASP A 90 16.95 7.77 7.70
N VAL A 91 17.95 7.02 7.24
CA VAL A 91 17.72 5.81 6.42
C VAL A 91 16.97 4.77 7.25
N VAL A 92 15.78 4.40 6.77
CA VAL A 92 14.91 3.43 7.43
C VAL A 92 15.45 2.02 7.21
N THR A 93 16.02 1.42 8.25
CA THR A 93 16.49 0.03 8.21
C THR A 93 15.32 -0.96 8.17
N PRO A 94 15.51 -2.22 7.72
CA PRO A 94 14.44 -3.24 7.77
C PRO A 94 13.83 -3.39 9.17
N GLY A 95 14.68 -3.45 10.21
CA GLY A 95 14.22 -3.55 11.60
C GLY A 95 13.36 -2.36 12.04
N ALA A 96 13.73 -1.14 11.65
CA ALA A 96 12.95 0.06 11.94
C ALA A 96 11.60 0.06 11.19
N ALA A 97 11.58 -0.36 9.93
CA ALA A 97 10.35 -0.44 9.13
C ALA A 97 9.35 -1.43 9.75
N PHE A 98 9.79 -2.65 10.06
CA PHE A 98 8.95 -3.65 10.71
C PHE A 98 8.60 -3.25 12.15
N GLY A 99 9.54 -2.66 12.89
CA GLY A 99 9.29 -2.10 14.23
C GLY A 99 8.19 -1.05 14.21
N ALA A 100 8.21 -0.13 13.27
CA ALA A 100 7.16 0.87 13.08
C ALA A 100 5.81 0.18 12.80
N LEU A 101 5.76 -0.82 11.90
CA LEU A 101 4.53 -1.55 11.57
C LEU A 101 3.95 -2.28 12.79
N PHE A 102 4.79 -2.95 13.57
CA PHE A 102 4.34 -3.74 14.72
C PHE A 102 4.16 -2.93 16.00
N SER A 103 4.55 -1.66 16.02
CA SER A 103 4.35 -0.79 17.19
C SER A 103 2.86 -0.49 17.44
N ARG A 104 2.05 -0.34 16.38
CA ARG A 104 0.63 0.01 16.47
C ARG A 104 -0.23 -0.74 15.43
N PRO A 105 -0.21 -2.07 15.41
CA PRO A 105 -0.81 -2.84 14.32
C PRO A 105 -2.32 -2.57 14.16
N MET A 106 -3.06 -2.43 15.26
CA MET A 106 -4.50 -2.16 15.21
C MET A 106 -4.82 -0.79 14.59
N ARG A 107 -3.94 0.21 14.79
CA ARG A 107 -4.07 1.51 14.13
C ARG A 107 -3.93 1.39 12.62
N TYR A 108 -2.96 0.63 12.15
CA TYR A 108 -2.70 0.47 10.71
C TYR A 108 -3.76 -0.41 10.04
N ILE A 109 -4.24 -1.47 10.71
CA ILE A 109 -5.37 -2.27 10.26
C ILE A 109 -6.63 -1.40 10.17
N GLY A 110 -6.94 -0.64 11.21
CA GLY A 110 -8.10 0.25 11.23
C GLY A 110 -8.03 1.33 10.14
N ALA A 111 -6.86 1.93 9.93
CA ALA A 111 -6.63 2.89 8.85
C ALA A 111 -6.81 2.25 7.46
N GLY A 112 -6.30 1.03 7.26
CA GLY A 112 -6.46 0.29 6.02
C GLY A 112 -7.92 -0.07 5.73
N ILE A 113 -8.66 -0.52 6.74
CA ILE A 113 -10.10 -0.81 6.62
C ILE A 113 -10.89 0.46 6.27
N LEU A 114 -10.65 1.57 6.97
CA LEU A 114 -11.30 2.84 6.68
C LEU A 114 -11.03 3.28 5.23
N PHE A 115 -9.76 3.23 4.82
CA PHE A 115 -9.37 3.63 3.47
C PHE A 115 -10.01 2.73 2.41
N PHE A 116 -10.02 1.41 2.63
CA PHE A 116 -10.64 0.45 1.73
C PHE A 116 -12.14 0.69 1.57
N ILE A 117 -12.86 0.88 2.70
CA ILE A 117 -14.30 1.17 2.67
C ILE A 117 -14.58 2.47 1.93
N ALA A 118 -13.80 3.53 2.20
CA ALA A 118 -13.96 4.81 1.51
C ALA A 118 -13.71 4.71 0.00
N ALA A 119 -12.65 3.99 -0.40
CA ALA A 119 -12.34 3.74 -1.80
C ALA A 119 -13.44 2.90 -2.49
N LEU A 120 -13.93 1.86 -1.82
CA LEU A 120 -15.00 1.00 -2.33
C LEU A 120 -16.29 1.79 -2.54
N ILE A 121 -16.72 2.54 -1.53
CA ILE A 121 -17.91 3.41 -1.61
C ILE A 121 -17.72 4.42 -2.75
N GLY A 122 -16.57 5.10 -2.79
CA GLY A 122 -16.26 6.06 -3.85
C GLY A 122 -16.37 5.44 -5.25
N THR A 123 -15.86 4.21 -5.42
CA THR A 123 -15.88 3.51 -6.71
C THR A 123 -17.31 3.03 -7.09
N ILE A 124 -18.10 2.58 -6.11
CA ILE A 124 -19.50 2.16 -6.35
C ILE A 124 -20.35 3.35 -6.81
N PHE A 125 -20.21 4.51 -6.19
CA PHE A 125 -20.97 5.70 -6.59
C PHE A 125 -20.50 6.26 -7.94
N CYS A 126 -19.21 6.27 -8.21
CA CYS A 126 -18.62 6.65 -9.49
C CYS A 126 -17.11 6.39 -9.45
N ILE A 127 -16.51 6.05 -10.57
CA ILE A 127 -15.05 5.81 -10.68
C ILE A 127 -14.25 7.04 -10.20
N ILE A 128 -14.70 8.26 -10.53
CA ILE A 128 -14.01 9.51 -10.19
C ILE A 128 -13.83 9.71 -8.67
N PRO A 129 -14.86 9.58 -7.81
CA PRO A 129 -14.68 9.63 -6.37
C PRO A 129 -13.73 8.53 -5.84
N GLY A 130 -13.77 7.33 -6.40
CA GLY A 130 -12.83 6.27 -6.04
C GLY A 130 -11.38 6.64 -6.33
N ILE A 131 -11.11 7.21 -7.50
CA ILE A 131 -9.78 7.74 -7.86
C ILE A 131 -9.39 8.87 -6.90
N ALA A 132 -10.31 9.78 -6.59
CA ALA A 132 -10.04 10.88 -5.66
C ALA A 132 -9.65 10.37 -4.27
N VAL A 133 -10.30 9.33 -3.74
CA VAL A 133 -9.86 8.66 -2.51
C VAL A 133 -8.47 8.06 -2.69
N GLY A 134 -8.22 7.33 -3.77
CA GLY A 134 -6.93 6.71 -4.05
C GLY A 134 -5.77 7.70 -4.05
N LEU A 135 -5.95 8.88 -4.63
CA LEU A 135 -4.93 9.94 -4.67
C LEU A 135 -4.59 10.52 -3.29
N THR A 136 -5.45 10.36 -2.27
CA THR A 136 -5.12 10.77 -0.89
C THR A 136 -4.19 9.79 -0.18
N TYR A 137 -4.02 8.57 -0.70
CA TYR A 137 -3.29 7.49 -0.06
C TYR A 137 -1.88 7.86 0.43
N PRO A 138 -1.00 8.48 -0.38
CA PRO A 138 0.36 8.81 0.06
C PRO A 138 0.39 9.80 1.24
N VAL A 139 -0.52 10.77 1.24
CA VAL A 139 -0.64 11.76 2.33
C VAL A 139 -1.25 11.11 3.57
N PHE A 140 -2.24 10.26 3.40
CA PHE A 140 -2.87 9.53 4.49
C PHE A 140 -1.88 8.59 5.18
N VAL A 141 -1.12 7.78 4.41
CA VAL A 141 -0.09 6.89 4.96
C VAL A 141 0.98 7.70 5.70
N ASN A 142 1.43 8.82 5.12
CA ASN A 142 2.38 9.70 5.79
C ASN A 142 1.85 10.09 7.18
N LYS A 143 0.65 10.68 7.27
CA LYS A 143 0.05 11.11 8.55
C LYS A 143 -0.14 9.97 9.54
N ILE A 144 -0.55 8.80 9.08
CA ILE A 144 -0.78 7.62 9.93
C ILE A 144 0.53 7.12 10.58
N PHE A 145 1.65 7.18 9.85
CA PHE A 145 2.94 6.68 10.33
C PHE A 145 3.79 7.73 11.06
N THR A 146 3.63 9.01 10.73
CA THR A 146 4.49 10.09 11.27
C THR A 146 3.82 10.92 12.37
N THR A 147 2.49 10.78 12.56
CA THR A 147 1.75 11.55 13.58
C THR A 147 0.90 10.66 14.48
N ASP A 148 0.51 11.17 15.64
CA ASP A 148 -0.45 10.52 16.56
C ASP A 148 -1.91 10.93 16.31
N MET A 149 -2.17 11.61 15.18
CA MET A 149 -3.51 12.08 14.82
C MET A 149 -4.53 10.93 14.76
N PRO A 150 -5.77 11.10 15.25
CA PRO A 150 -6.83 10.11 15.07
C PRO A 150 -7.02 9.72 13.61
N ILE A 151 -7.35 8.45 13.35
CA ILE A 151 -7.40 7.91 11.97
C ILE A 151 -8.36 8.72 11.08
N MET A 152 -9.52 9.12 11.62
CA MET A 152 -10.53 9.89 10.89
C MET A 152 -10.05 11.31 10.57
N ASP A 153 -9.33 11.94 11.50
CA ASP A 153 -8.75 13.27 11.31
C ASP A 153 -7.59 13.21 10.28
N ALA A 154 -6.76 12.17 10.34
CA ALA A 154 -5.72 11.92 9.34
C ALA A 154 -6.33 11.74 7.94
N PHE A 155 -7.45 11.01 7.83
CA PHE A 155 -8.16 10.80 6.58
C PHE A 155 -8.74 12.11 6.05
N SER A 156 -9.55 12.80 6.86
CA SER A 156 -10.19 14.07 6.47
C SER A 156 -9.17 15.15 6.11
N SER A 157 -8.11 15.30 6.92
CA SER A 157 -7.06 16.28 6.66
C SER A 157 -6.23 15.96 5.42
N SER A 158 -6.16 14.69 4.99
CA SER A 158 -5.52 14.31 3.74
C SER A 158 -6.29 14.80 2.52
N PHE A 159 -7.63 14.72 2.55
CA PHE A 159 -8.47 15.35 1.52
C PHE A 159 -8.29 16.87 1.47
N SER A 160 -8.28 17.51 2.64
CA SER A 160 -8.10 18.94 2.71
C SER A 160 -6.74 19.38 2.17
N ALA A 161 -5.68 18.65 2.47
CA ALA A 161 -4.33 18.93 1.97
C ALA A 161 -4.25 18.82 0.44
N LEU A 162 -4.93 17.84 -0.16
CA LEU A 162 -4.90 17.64 -1.61
C LEU A 162 -5.82 18.60 -2.38
N TYR A 163 -7.06 18.76 -1.93
CA TYR A 163 -8.11 19.34 -2.78
C TYR A 163 -8.46 20.79 -2.43
N LYS A 164 -7.97 21.33 -1.29
CA LYS A 164 -8.22 22.70 -0.88
C LYS A 164 -7.07 23.67 -1.15
N SER A 165 -5.93 23.21 -1.67
CA SER A 165 -4.76 24.06 -1.93
C SER A 165 -4.25 23.91 -3.36
N GLU A 166 -3.65 24.96 -3.92
CA GLU A 166 -2.99 24.92 -5.23
C GLU A 166 -1.80 23.91 -5.23
N ALA A 167 -1.07 23.86 -4.11
CA ALA A 167 0.01 22.91 -3.91
C ALA A 167 -0.49 21.46 -3.99
N GLY A 168 -1.66 21.17 -3.39
CA GLY A 168 -2.31 19.87 -3.43
C GLY A 168 -2.71 19.47 -4.85
N TRP A 169 -3.31 20.36 -5.63
CA TRP A 169 -3.64 20.09 -7.03
C TRP A 169 -2.40 19.87 -7.91
N SER A 170 -1.34 20.66 -7.69
CA SER A 170 -0.06 20.42 -8.35
C SER A 170 0.53 19.05 -7.99
N PHE A 171 0.37 18.63 -6.74
CA PHE A 171 0.80 17.31 -6.27
C PHE A 171 -0.04 16.17 -6.87
N VAL A 172 -1.35 16.34 -7.02
CA VAL A 172 -2.24 15.39 -7.75
C VAL A 172 -1.73 15.15 -9.16
N GLY A 173 -1.36 16.22 -9.89
CA GLY A 173 -0.77 16.08 -11.23
C GLY A 173 0.52 15.25 -11.23
N ILE A 174 1.39 15.46 -10.25
CA ILE A 174 2.63 14.66 -10.09
C ILE A 174 2.31 13.18 -9.81
N GLN A 175 1.33 12.90 -8.96
CA GLN A 175 0.92 11.51 -8.66
C GLN A 175 0.40 10.79 -9.91
N ILE A 176 -0.47 11.46 -10.69
CA ILE A 176 -1.01 10.90 -11.93
C ILE A 176 0.12 10.58 -12.91
N LEU A 177 1.06 11.51 -13.10
CA LEU A 177 2.21 11.29 -13.98
C LEU A 177 3.09 10.13 -13.49
N ALA A 178 3.41 10.09 -12.20
CA ALA A 178 4.20 9.00 -11.61
C ALA A 178 3.49 7.65 -11.79
N PHE A 179 2.17 7.59 -11.56
CA PHE A 179 1.37 6.40 -11.77
C PHE A 179 1.42 5.91 -13.22
N ILE A 180 1.26 6.82 -14.19
CA ILE A 180 1.35 6.50 -15.62
C ILE A 180 2.75 5.93 -15.97
N CYS A 181 3.81 6.56 -15.46
CA CYS A 181 5.17 6.06 -15.67
C CYS A 181 5.39 4.66 -15.09
N VAL A 182 4.92 4.41 -13.87
CA VAL A 182 4.99 3.08 -13.22
C VAL A 182 4.19 2.06 -14.01
N LEU A 183 2.97 2.41 -14.42
CA LEU A 183 2.09 1.53 -15.19
C LEU A 183 2.71 1.15 -16.53
N LEU A 184 3.19 2.13 -17.30
CA LEU A 184 3.84 1.89 -18.58
C LEU A 184 5.09 1.01 -18.44
N THR A 185 5.94 1.29 -17.45
CA THR A 185 7.13 0.48 -17.17
C THR A 185 6.73 -0.96 -16.81
N THR A 186 5.69 -1.15 -16.02
CA THR A 186 5.18 -2.48 -15.63
C THR A 186 4.66 -3.25 -16.84
N ILE A 187 3.87 -2.61 -17.69
CA ILE A 187 3.32 -3.25 -18.91
C ILE A 187 4.45 -3.59 -19.90
N CYS A 188 5.34 -2.64 -20.19
CA CYS A 188 6.43 -2.85 -21.15
C CYS A 188 7.42 -3.94 -20.75
N THR A 189 7.51 -4.25 -19.45
CA THR A 189 8.44 -5.26 -18.92
C THR A 189 7.73 -6.53 -18.46
N CYS A 190 6.49 -6.75 -18.87
CA CYS A 190 5.68 -7.91 -18.46
C CYS A 190 5.64 -8.08 -16.93
N GLY A 191 5.57 -6.97 -16.19
CA GLY A 191 5.48 -6.95 -14.72
C GLY A 191 6.82 -6.80 -13.98
N LEU A 192 7.95 -7.21 -14.58
CA LEU A 192 9.25 -7.17 -13.90
C LEU A 192 9.70 -5.75 -13.52
N GLY A 193 9.36 -4.77 -14.34
CA GLY A 193 9.66 -3.36 -14.05
C GLY A 193 8.99 -2.81 -12.81
N ALA A 194 7.91 -3.42 -12.34
CA ALA A 194 7.24 -3.01 -11.11
C ALA A 194 8.17 -3.12 -9.88
N LEU A 195 9.07 -4.09 -9.85
CA LEU A 195 10.04 -4.28 -8.76
C LEU A 195 10.91 -3.05 -8.52
N ILE A 196 11.17 -2.28 -9.57
CA ILE A 196 12.00 -1.06 -9.53
C ILE A 196 11.12 0.19 -9.59
N ALA A 197 10.14 0.22 -10.49
CA ALA A 197 9.31 1.39 -10.73
C ALA A 197 8.40 1.75 -9.54
N VAL A 198 7.87 0.75 -8.82
CA VAL A 198 7.02 1.01 -7.64
C VAL A 198 7.81 1.68 -6.51
N PRO A 199 8.96 1.17 -6.05
CA PRO A 199 9.77 1.88 -5.06
C PRO A 199 10.17 3.29 -5.50
N ILE A 200 10.65 3.45 -6.73
CA ILE A 200 11.02 4.80 -7.25
C ILE A 200 9.80 5.72 -7.22
N GLY A 201 8.65 5.26 -7.68
CA GLY A 201 7.42 6.03 -7.70
C GLY A 201 6.96 6.46 -6.31
N THR A 202 7.02 5.56 -5.33
CA THR A 202 6.63 5.87 -3.94
C THR A 202 7.57 6.87 -3.29
N PHE A 203 8.89 6.74 -3.45
CA PHE A 203 9.86 7.72 -2.95
C PHE A 203 9.70 9.07 -3.65
N TYR A 204 9.49 9.08 -4.97
CA TYR A 204 9.28 10.30 -5.74
C TYR A 204 8.01 11.05 -5.30
N ILE A 205 6.92 10.32 -5.08
CA ILE A 205 5.65 10.89 -4.62
C ILE A 205 5.82 11.48 -3.21
N GLN A 206 6.45 10.79 -2.28
CA GLN A 206 6.69 11.33 -0.93
C GLN A 206 7.63 12.54 -0.95
N HIS A 207 8.70 12.49 -1.74
CA HIS A 207 9.58 13.66 -1.96
C HIS A 207 8.80 14.86 -2.49
N ALA A 208 7.90 14.63 -3.44
CA ALA A 208 7.06 15.69 -3.99
C ALA A 208 6.07 16.25 -2.95
N ALA A 209 5.50 15.39 -2.10
CA ALA A 209 4.57 15.80 -1.04
C ALA A 209 5.24 16.76 -0.05
N TYR A 210 6.47 16.45 0.39
CA TYR A 210 7.26 17.32 1.26
C TYR A 210 7.65 18.62 0.58
N ASN A 211 8.19 18.57 -0.64
CA ASN A 211 8.61 19.78 -1.36
C ASN A 211 7.46 20.73 -1.70
N LYS A 212 6.25 20.21 -1.84
CA LYS A 212 5.05 21.01 -2.08
C LYS A 212 4.38 21.48 -0.79
N GLY A 213 4.87 21.06 0.40
CA GLY A 213 4.23 21.38 1.67
C GLY A 213 2.85 20.75 1.86
N VAL A 214 2.55 19.66 1.14
CA VAL A 214 1.29 18.90 1.31
C VAL A 214 1.33 18.06 2.58
N VAL A 215 2.51 17.63 2.99
CA VAL A 215 2.81 16.99 4.27
C VAL A 215 3.93 17.78 4.97
N SER A 216 3.89 17.81 6.30
CA SER A 216 4.84 18.51 7.18
C SER A 216 5.37 17.51 8.20
#